data_a7251b5c8c5cc574f0d3e23a9463c43f
#
_entry.id   a7251b5c8c5cc574f0d3e23a9463c43f
#
_cell.length_a   1.000
_cell.length_b   1.000
_cell.length_c   1.000
_cell.angle_alpha   90.00
_cell.angle_beta   90.00
_cell.angle_gamma   90.00
#
_symmetry.space_group_name_H-M   'P 1'
#
loop_
_entity.id
_entity.type
_entity.pdbx_description
1 polymer ?
#
loop_
_entity_poly.entity_id
_entity_poly.type
_entity_poly.pdbx_seq_one_letter_code
_entity_poly.pdbx_strand_id
1 'polypeptide(L)'
;SILALMLSLTTFAQATALPETKINDWAVPDVGRAARLGLLTDTLGTDYTRDITRLQFSELVVNCVEKATGDTIDGSSVKFTDTTSIAAQKSAVVGIVKGTGDGTSFSPNRLITREEVATMLYRAIQYTNPNNNLDTASLTKFSDNAQVSNWAKDAMSSMVGCGIINGTSDNTLAPKANVSIEQAAILIYRLYGQSILKDITPLAEAFVSDQKAIITKLQGAYTSTPSTFSDSRIDSIQMAEVFQENGTTYILYSLKYSVKADNPEAVIVFEDT
;
A
#
# COMPACT_ATOMS: atom_id res chain seq x y z
N SER A 1 -22.68 -8.04 1.95
CA SER A 1 -22.40 -9.33 1.30
C SER A 1 -21.02 -9.25 0.68
N ILE A 2 -20.09 -10.10 1.13
CA ILE A 2 -18.77 -10.25 0.54
C ILE A 2 -18.95 -11.30 -0.56
N LEU A 3 -19.07 -10.86 -1.80
CA LEU A 3 -18.94 -11.76 -2.93
C LEU A 3 -17.45 -11.93 -3.19
N ALA A 4 -16.81 -12.85 -2.48
CA ALA A 4 -15.51 -13.35 -2.85
C ALA A 4 -15.72 -14.26 -4.07
N LEU A 5 -15.29 -13.80 -5.24
CA LEU A 5 -15.14 -14.67 -6.39
C LEU A 5 -13.94 -15.60 -6.06
N MET A 6 -14.24 -16.74 -5.45
CA MET A 6 -13.29 -17.82 -5.27
C MET A 6 -13.02 -18.44 -6.63
N LEU A 7 -12.06 -17.90 -7.36
CA LEU A 7 -11.40 -18.68 -8.39
C LEU A 7 -10.61 -19.77 -7.68
N SER A 8 -10.87 -21.03 -8.02
CA SER A 8 -10.21 -22.20 -7.47
C SER A 8 -8.70 -21.98 -7.38
N LEU A 9 -8.16 -21.97 -6.15
CA LEU A 9 -6.74 -22.04 -5.90
C LEU A 9 -6.20 -23.39 -6.38
N THR A 10 -5.82 -23.45 -7.64
CA THR A 10 -4.83 -24.42 -8.06
C THR A 10 -3.53 -24.04 -7.38
N THR A 11 -2.99 -24.98 -6.63
CA THR A 11 -1.72 -24.97 -5.93
C THR A 11 -0.73 -23.96 -6.51
N PHE A 12 -0.54 -22.83 -5.83
CA PHE A 12 0.54 -21.89 -6.15
C PHE A 12 1.86 -22.59 -5.87
N ALA A 13 2.55 -22.90 -6.95
CA ALA A 13 3.87 -23.46 -6.91
C ALA A 13 4.82 -22.55 -6.15
N GLN A 14 5.52 -23.18 -5.20
CA GLN A 14 6.76 -22.77 -4.59
C GLN A 14 6.93 -21.30 -4.28
N ALA A 15 6.59 -20.95 -3.03
CA ALA A 15 7.30 -19.88 -2.35
C ALA A 15 8.80 -20.12 -2.58
N THR A 16 9.46 -19.21 -3.27
CA THR A 16 10.91 -19.08 -3.14
C THR A 16 11.13 -18.85 -1.65
N ALA A 17 11.57 -19.90 -0.95
CA ALA A 17 11.90 -19.78 0.46
C ALA A 17 12.86 -18.60 0.57
N LEU A 18 12.50 -17.62 1.36
CA LEU A 18 13.47 -16.62 1.80
C LEU A 18 14.64 -17.45 2.38
N PRO A 19 15.91 -17.19 2.02
CA PRO A 19 17.03 -17.85 2.69
C PRO A 19 16.80 -17.70 4.20
N GLU A 20 17.38 -18.55 5.04
CA GLU A 20 17.17 -18.52 6.50
C GLU A 20 17.23 -17.07 7.03
N THR A 21 16.09 -16.39 6.98
CA THR A 21 15.95 -15.00 7.42
C THR A 21 15.31 -15.01 8.79
N LYS A 22 15.89 -14.30 9.71
CA LYS A 22 15.27 -14.02 11.00
C LYS A 22 14.19 -12.96 10.80
N ILE A 23 12.94 -13.36 10.93
CA ILE A 23 11.75 -12.53 10.71
C ILE A 23 10.66 -12.97 11.70
N ASN A 24 9.86 -12.03 12.18
CA ASN A 24 8.72 -12.36 13.04
C ASN A 24 7.55 -12.93 12.23
N ASP A 25 6.82 -13.90 12.81
CA ASP A 25 5.73 -14.63 12.14
C ASP A 25 4.66 -13.72 11.51
N TRP A 26 4.33 -12.61 12.20
CA TRP A 26 3.34 -11.65 11.72
C TRP A 26 3.75 -10.96 10.41
N ALA A 27 5.05 -10.86 10.13
CA ALA A 27 5.57 -10.16 8.96
C ALA A 27 5.77 -11.11 7.74
N VAL A 28 5.89 -12.43 7.99
CA VAL A 28 6.20 -13.42 6.94
C VAL A 28 5.31 -13.31 5.70
N PRO A 29 3.98 -13.18 5.80
CA PRO A 29 3.13 -13.13 4.61
C PRO A 29 3.45 -11.95 3.68
N ASP A 30 3.51 -10.73 4.24
CA ASP A 30 3.70 -9.51 3.44
C ASP A 30 5.13 -9.35 2.95
N VAL A 31 6.12 -9.72 3.77
CA VAL A 31 7.54 -9.76 3.35
C VAL A 31 7.73 -10.79 2.23
N GLY A 32 7.10 -11.95 2.33
CA GLY A 32 7.09 -12.95 1.26
C GLY A 32 6.48 -12.42 -0.04
N ARG A 33 5.41 -11.63 0.04
CA ARG A 33 4.82 -10.95 -1.13
C ARG A 33 5.79 -9.93 -1.74
N ALA A 34 6.42 -9.09 -0.90
CA ALA A 34 7.43 -8.13 -1.35
C ALA A 34 8.62 -8.80 -2.05
N ALA A 35 9.09 -9.93 -1.50
CA ALA A 35 10.18 -10.71 -2.08
C ALA A 35 9.80 -11.30 -3.45
N ARG A 36 8.62 -11.93 -3.57
CA ARG A 36 8.15 -12.47 -4.85
C ARG A 36 7.99 -11.41 -5.94
N LEU A 37 7.61 -10.20 -5.56
CA LEU A 37 7.54 -9.06 -6.48
C LEU A 37 8.92 -8.47 -6.79
N GLY A 38 10.01 -8.96 -6.19
CA GLY A 38 11.36 -8.42 -6.39
C GLY A 38 11.53 -7.00 -5.85
N LEU A 39 10.79 -6.64 -4.80
CA LEU A 39 10.86 -5.31 -4.18
C LEU A 39 11.98 -5.18 -3.16
N LEU A 40 12.50 -6.30 -2.65
CA LEU A 40 13.57 -6.34 -1.66
C LEU A 40 14.95 -6.28 -2.32
N THR A 41 15.92 -5.72 -1.63
CA THR A 41 17.31 -5.58 -2.08
C THR A 41 18.26 -6.48 -1.28
N ASP A 42 19.34 -6.93 -1.88
CA ASP A 42 20.32 -7.82 -1.23
C ASP A 42 21.05 -7.15 -0.04
N THR A 43 21.00 -5.83 0.05
CA THR A 43 21.66 -5.05 1.11
C THR A 43 20.98 -5.18 2.48
N LEU A 44 19.77 -5.78 2.53
CA LEU A 44 19.02 -5.96 3.77
C LEU A 44 19.64 -7.03 4.69
N GLY A 45 20.41 -7.98 4.13
CA GLY A 45 20.95 -9.11 4.89
C GLY A 45 19.86 -10.11 5.32
N THR A 46 20.11 -10.85 6.40
CA THR A 46 19.25 -11.97 6.83
C THR A 46 18.50 -11.72 8.15
N ASP A 47 18.80 -10.68 8.91
CA ASP A 47 18.08 -10.31 10.15
C ASP A 47 17.13 -9.14 9.88
N TYR A 48 15.86 -9.44 9.62
CA TYR A 48 14.83 -8.45 9.30
C TYR A 48 14.20 -7.82 10.55
N THR A 49 14.53 -8.32 11.74
CA THR A 49 14.04 -7.74 13.01
C THR A 49 14.83 -6.50 13.45
N ARG A 50 16.02 -6.27 12.85
CA ARG A 50 16.84 -5.08 13.14
C ARG A 50 16.30 -3.82 12.48
N ASP A 51 16.64 -2.67 13.01
CA ASP A 51 16.30 -1.37 12.45
C ASP A 51 16.97 -1.16 11.08
N ILE A 52 16.24 -0.54 10.17
CA ILE A 52 16.72 -0.22 8.82
C ILE A 52 17.45 1.12 8.80
N THR A 53 18.50 1.20 7.98
CA THR A 53 19.20 2.47 7.76
C THR A 53 18.51 3.32 6.70
N ARG A 54 18.80 4.62 6.72
CA ARG A 54 18.28 5.56 5.73
C ARG A 54 18.67 5.18 4.31
N LEU A 55 19.87 4.66 4.10
CA LEU A 55 20.31 4.19 2.79
C LEU A 55 19.52 2.96 2.35
N GLN A 56 19.44 1.93 3.18
CA GLN A 56 18.70 0.71 2.86
C GLN A 56 17.23 1.00 2.53
N PHE A 57 16.60 1.91 3.29
CA PHE A 57 15.22 2.30 2.99
C PHE A 57 15.13 3.07 1.64
N SER A 58 16.10 3.92 1.31
CA SER A 58 16.15 4.60 0.01
C SER A 58 16.34 3.61 -1.14
N GLU A 59 17.14 2.56 -0.96
CA GLU A 59 17.31 1.48 -1.95
C GLU A 59 15.99 0.77 -2.22
N LEU A 60 15.23 0.44 -1.18
CA LEU A 60 13.91 -0.17 -1.30
C LEU A 60 12.92 0.75 -2.05
N VAL A 61 12.88 2.04 -1.69
CA VAL A 61 11.95 3.00 -2.31
C VAL A 61 12.29 3.22 -3.78
N VAL A 62 13.58 3.37 -4.13
CA VAL A 62 14.03 3.55 -5.52
C VAL A 62 13.69 2.32 -6.35
N ASN A 63 14.01 1.10 -5.84
CA ASN A 63 13.67 -0.13 -6.52
C ASN A 63 12.15 -0.26 -6.76
N CYS A 64 11.34 0.09 -5.76
CA CYS A 64 9.88 0.10 -5.85
C CYS A 64 9.38 1.07 -6.92
N VAL A 65 9.90 2.30 -6.94
CA VAL A 65 9.51 3.35 -7.88
C VAL A 65 9.88 2.96 -9.31
N GLU A 66 11.12 2.54 -9.57
CA GLU A 66 11.56 2.11 -10.89
C GLU A 66 10.74 0.93 -11.40
N LYS A 67 10.39 0.00 -10.51
CA LYS A 67 9.55 -1.15 -10.85
C LYS A 67 8.09 -0.75 -11.14
N ALA A 68 7.56 0.23 -10.42
CA ALA A 68 6.20 0.72 -10.61
C ALA A 68 6.03 1.54 -11.89
N THR A 69 7.05 2.33 -12.26
CA THR A 69 7.03 3.18 -13.46
C THR A 69 7.52 2.46 -14.70
N GLY A 70 8.38 1.46 -14.54
CA GLY A 70 9.11 0.82 -15.63
C GLY A 70 10.32 1.63 -16.11
N ASP A 71 10.58 2.79 -15.51
CA ASP A 71 11.66 3.71 -15.89
C ASP A 71 12.87 3.52 -14.96
N THR A 72 14.05 3.82 -15.49
CA THR A 72 15.28 3.90 -14.71
C THR A 72 15.58 5.35 -14.36
N ILE A 73 15.72 5.67 -13.08
CA ILE A 73 16.04 7.02 -12.60
C ILE A 73 17.54 7.28 -12.81
N ASP A 74 17.89 8.41 -13.45
CA ASP A 74 19.27 8.88 -13.53
C ASP A 74 19.64 9.74 -12.29
N GLY A 75 20.50 9.21 -11.42
CA GLY A 75 20.98 9.89 -10.22
C GLY A 75 22.19 10.79 -10.43
N SER A 76 22.74 10.88 -11.65
CA SER A 76 24.07 11.46 -11.92
C SER A 76 24.21 12.96 -11.58
N SER A 77 23.09 13.69 -11.56
CA SER A 77 23.04 15.13 -11.30
C SER A 77 23.18 15.50 -9.82
N VAL A 78 23.06 14.55 -8.89
CA VAL A 78 23.18 14.78 -7.44
C VAL A 78 24.39 14.06 -6.89
N LYS A 79 25.11 14.73 -5.98
CA LYS A 79 26.23 14.14 -5.25
C LYS A 79 26.11 14.49 -3.77
N PHE A 80 26.40 13.50 -2.92
CA PHE A 80 26.51 13.68 -1.48
C PHE A 80 27.97 13.56 -1.05
N THR A 81 28.34 14.25 0.02
CA THR A 81 29.72 14.26 0.54
C THR A 81 30.06 13.00 1.32
N ASP A 82 29.06 12.29 1.83
CA ASP A 82 29.19 11.17 2.76
C ASP A 82 28.72 9.82 2.17
N THR A 83 28.33 9.78 0.90
CA THR A 83 28.01 8.54 0.19
C THR A 83 28.11 8.70 -1.32
N THR A 84 28.54 7.63 -1.99
CA THR A 84 28.52 7.48 -3.45
C THR A 84 27.37 6.59 -3.93
N SER A 85 26.43 6.21 -3.03
CA SER A 85 25.32 5.34 -3.38
C SER A 85 24.44 5.95 -4.46
N ILE A 86 24.26 5.20 -5.54
CA ILE A 86 23.38 5.57 -6.65
C ILE A 86 21.92 5.66 -6.17
N ALA A 87 21.48 4.81 -5.26
CA ALA A 87 20.14 4.88 -4.71
C ALA A 87 19.89 6.16 -3.91
N ALA A 88 20.88 6.63 -3.13
CA ALA A 88 20.79 7.92 -2.45
C ALA A 88 20.67 9.07 -3.47
N GLN A 89 21.46 9.06 -4.53
CA GLN A 89 21.43 10.06 -5.60
C GLN A 89 20.10 10.03 -6.36
N LYS A 90 19.64 8.85 -6.78
CA LYS A 90 18.34 8.66 -7.45
C LYS A 90 17.18 9.17 -6.60
N SER A 91 17.13 8.80 -5.31
CA SER A 91 16.07 9.25 -4.42
C SER A 91 16.03 10.76 -4.20
N ALA A 92 17.19 11.43 -4.30
CA ALA A 92 17.26 12.89 -4.22
C ALA A 92 16.84 13.58 -5.50
N VAL A 93 17.23 13.06 -6.69
CA VAL A 93 16.84 13.61 -8.00
C VAL A 93 15.32 13.66 -8.14
N VAL A 94 14.62 12.62 -7.74
CA VAL A 94 13.15 12.56 -7.80
C VAL A 94 12.46 13.19 -6.58
N GLY A 95 13.20 13.84 -5.69
CA GLY A 95 12.67 14.60 -4.56
C GLY A 95 12.15 13.75 -3.39
N ILE A 96 12.34 12.43 -3.41
CA ILE A 96 11.93 11.53 -2.31
C ILE A 96 12.68 11.87 -1.03
N VAL A 97 14.00 12.09 -1.14
CA VAL A 97 14.82 12.57 -0.03
C VAL A 97 15.34 13.96 -0.30
N LYS A 98 15.66 14.66 0.79
CA LYS A 98 16.49 15.86 0.78
C LYS A 98 17.76 15.54 1.56
N GLY A 99 18.84 16.20 1.27
CA GLY A 99 20.04 16.11 2.09
C GLY A 99 19.78 16.49 3.54
N THR A 100 20.71 16.17 4.41
CA THR A 100 20.68 16.57 5.83
C THR A 100 21.52 17.85 6.03
N GLY A 101 21.24 18.61 7.10
CA GLY A 101 21.92 19.86 7.39
C GLY A 101 21.75 20.89 6.27
N ASP A 102 22.84 21.23 5.62
CA ASP A 102 22.87 22.14 4.46
C ASP A 102 22.47 21.50 3.13
N GLY A 103 22.10 20.24 3.14
CA GLY A 103 21.67 19.47 1.96
C GLY A 103 22.81 18.72 1.26
N THR A 104 24.06 18.86 1.68
CA THR A 104 25.22 18.23 1.03
C THR A 104 25.50 16.80 1.51
N SER A 105 24.97 16.41 2.67
CA SER A 105 25.12 15.08 3.26
C SER A 105 23.82 14.28 3.21
N PHE A 106 23.93 12.94 3.13
CA PHE A 106 22.80 12.03 3.09
C PHE A 106 22.55 11.32 4.42
N SER A 107 23.59 11.08 5.20
CA SER A 107 23.59 10.29 6.44
C SER A 107 23.18 8.81 6.22
N PRO A 108 23.92 8.04 5.37
CA PRO A 108 23.52 6.72 4.89
C PRO A 108 23.29 5.69 6.00
N ASN A 109 24.12 5.71 7.04
CA ASN A 109 24.10 4.72 8.13
C ASN A 109 23.18 5.10 9.30
N ARG A 110 22.55 6.28 9.25
CA ARG A 110 21.60 6.70 10.28
C ARG A 110 20.34 5.85 10.19
N LEU A 111 19.85 5.40 11.33
CA LEU A 111 18.52 4.77 11.41
C LEU A 111 17.45 5.77 11.05
N ILE A 112 16.33 5.28 10.47
CA ILE A 112 15.26 6.12 9.99
C ILE A 112 14.02 5.97 10.86
N THR A 113 13.40 7.11 11.18
CA THR A 113 12.17 7.13 12.00
C THR A 113 10.93 6.91 11.14
N ARG A 114 9.84 6.51 11.79
CA ARG A 114 8.57 6.21 11.13
C ARG A 114 7.95 7.43 10.44
N GLU A 115 8.11 8.64 10.99
CA GLU A 115 7.64 9.87 10.33
C GLU A 115 8.50 10.26 9.11
N GLU A 116 9.80 9.93 9.13
CA GLU A 116 10.66 10.11 7.97
C GLU A 116 10.30 9.12 6.86
N VAL A 117 10.07 7.86 7.22
CA VAL A 117 9.55 6.84 6.30
C VAL A 117 8.23 7.29 5.66
N ALA A 118 7.25 7.75 6.45
CA ALA A 118 6.00 8.28 5.94
C ALA A 118 6.20 9.38 4.89
N THR A 119 7.16 10.28 5.15
CA THR A 119 7.47 11.39 4.23
C THR A 119 8.11 10.90 2.93
N MET A 120 8.98 9.90 3.00
CA MET A 120 9.59 9.31 1.80
C MET A 120 8.56 8.56 0.96
N LEU A 121 7.69 7.77 1.58
CA LEU A 121 6.59 7.05 0.90
C LEU A 121 5.62 8.02 0.24
N TYR A 122 5.20 9.07 0.95
CA TYR A 122 4.33 10.11 0.39
C TYR A 122 4.92 10.73 -0.88
N ARG A 123 6.18 11.14 -0.84
CA ARG A 123 6.87 11.73 -1.99
C ARG A 123 7.06 10.73 -3.13
N ALA A 124 7.28 9.45 -2.82
CA ALA A 124 7.37 8.42 -3.83
C ALA A 124 6.05 8.26 -4.60
N ILE A 125 4.89 8.28 -3.91
CA ILE A 125 3.58 8.25 -4.57
C ILE A 125 3.37 9.51 -5.41
N GLN A 126 3.71 10.68 -4.89
CA GLN A 126 3.60 11.93 -5.67
C GLN A 126 4.45 11.90 -6.94
N TYR A 127 5.59 11.21 -6.92
CA TYR A 127 6.41 11.02 -8.12
C TYR A 127 5.82 10.01 -9.08
N THR A 128 5.36 8.85 -8.61
CA THR A 128 4.82 7.78 -9.47
C THR A 128 3.44 8.08 -10.02
N ASN A 129 2.64 8.83 -9.26
CA ASN A 129 1.27 9.20 -9.63
C ASN A 129 0.94 10.64 -9.17
N PRO A 130 1.45 11.66 -9.89
CA PRO A 130 1.31 13.06 -9.47
C PRO A 130 -0.13 13.59 -9.46
N ASN A 131 -1.05 12.92 -10.16
CA ASN A 131 -2.47 13.28 -10.21
C ASN A 131 -3.32 12.53 -9.18
N ASN A 132 -2.72 11.71 -8.35
CA ASN A 132 -3.44 10.95 -7.33
C ASN A 132 -3.82 11.87 -6.16
N ASN A 133 -5.13 12.07 -5.97
CA ASN A 133 -5.66 12.67 -4.76
C ASN A 133 -5.65 11.59 -3.66
N LEU A 134 -4.57 11.59 -2.88
CA LEU A 134 -4.43 10.65 -1.77
C LEU A 134 -5.49 10.92 -0.70
N ASP A 135 -6.15 9.87 -0.27
CA ASP A 135 -7.01 9.93 0.90
C ASP A 135 -6.19 10.37 2.13
N THR A 136 -6.80 11.20 2.94
CA THR A 136 -6.20 11.64 4.20
C THR A 136 -7.04 11.14 5.37
N ALA A 137 -6.38 10.76 6.46
CA ALA A 137 -7.06 10.36 7.67
C ALA A 137 -6.75 11.31 8.82
N SER A 138 -7.74 11.56 9.67
CA SER A 138 -7.49 12.28 10.92
C SER A 138 -6.54 11.47 11.81
N LEU A 139 -5.46 12.11 12.26
CA LEU A 139 -4.51 11.50 13.18
C LEU A 139 -4.97 11.54 14.64
N THR A 140 -6.05 12.23 14.95
CA THR A 140 -6.56 12.39 16.34
C THR A 140 -7.01 11.08 16.97
N LYS A 141 -7.27 10.06 16.17
CA LYS A 141 -7.56 8.71 16.66
C LYS A 141 -6.37 8.02 17.32
N PHE A 142 -5.15 8.51 17.11
CA PHE A 142 -3.94 7.96 17.70
C PHE A 142 -3.52 8.78 18.92
N SER A 143 -3.23 8.11 20.01
CA SER A 143 -2.95 8.74 21.30
C SER A 143 -1.67 9.60 21.32
N ASP A 144 -0.74 9.32 20.41
CA ASP A 144 0.54 10.00 20.28
C ASP A 144 0.63 10.95 19.07
N ASN A 145 -0.51 11.31 18.46
CA ASN A 145 -0.54 12.16 17.26
C ASN A 145 0.18 13.51 17.46
N ALA A 146 0.19 14.04 18.67
CA ALA A 146 0.89 15.28 19.00
C ALA A 146 2.42 15.17 18.87
N GLN A 147 2.99 13.97 18.85
CA GLN A 147 4.41 13.73 18.65
C GLN A 147 4.83 13.80 17.17
N VAL A 148 3.89 13.74 16.25
CA VAL A 148 4.19 13.88 14.81
C VAL A 148 4.70 15.29 14.55
N SER A 149 5.90 15.40 13.99
CA SER A 149 6.49 16.68 13.60
C SER A 149 5.62 17.41 12.59
N ASN A 150 5.55 18.74 12.67
CA ASN A 150 4.71 19.53 11.77
C ASN A 150 5.02 19.27 10.28
N TRP A 151 6.30 19.08 9.94
CA TRP A 151 6.73 18.79 8.57
C TRP A 151 6.30 17.41 8.05
N ALA A 152 5.93 16.49 8.93
CA ALA A 152 5.52 15.12 8.59
C ALA A 152 4.01 14.89 8.67
N LYS A 153 3.22 15.85 9.17
CA LYS A 153 1.79 15.66 9.42
C LYS A 153 1.01 15.31 8.17
N ASP A 154 1.20 16.02 7.08
CA ASP A 154 0.47 15.79 5.84
C ASP A 154 0.83 14.42 5.25
N ALA A 155 2.13 14.09 5.24
CA ALA A 155 2.59 12.78 4.78
C ALA A 155 2.02 11.64 5.65
N MET A 156 2.08 11.78 6.98
CA MET A 156 1.54 10.78 7.90
C MET A 156 0.03 10.61 7.71
N SER A 157 -0.72 11.71 7.59
CA SER A 157 -2.17 11.70 7.35
C SER A 157 -2.53 10.99 6.05
N SER A 158 -1.79 11.26 4.96
CA SER A 158 -1.98 10.58 3.68
C SER A 158 -1.62 9.10 3.74
N MET A 159 -0.49 8.75 4.37
CA MET A 159 -0.07 7.34 4.48
C MET A 159 -1.02 6.52 5.34
N VAL A 160 -1.66 7.13 6.33
CA VAL A 160 -2.72 6.49 7.13
C VAL A 160 -4.02 6.42 6.32
N GLY A 161 -4.39 7.47 5.60
CA GLY A 161 -5.58 7.50 4.75
C GLY A 161 -5.57 6.42 3.67
N CYS A 162 -4.43 6.26 3.00
CA CYS A 162 -4.23 5.21 1.98
C CYS A 162 -4.02 3.80 2.55
N GLY A 163 -4.01 3.62 3.87
CA GLY A 163 -3.79 2.31 4.49
C GLY A 163 -2.36 1.77 4.38
N ILE A 164 -1.39 2.59 3.97
CA ILE A 164 0.02 2.17 3.91
C ILE A 164 0.58 2.09 5.32
N ILE A 165 0.38 3.12 6.15
CA ILE A 165 0.77 3.13 7.55
C ILE A 165 -0.47 2.87 8.41
N ASN A 166 -0.43 1.78 9.17
CA ASN A 166 -1.39 1.49 10.21
C ASN A 166 -0.77 1.84 11.58
N GLY A 167 -1.61 2.08 12.57
CA GLY A 167 -1.16 2.20 13.95
C GLY A 167 -0.54 0.92 14.48
N THR A 168 0.09 1.01 15.63
CA THR A 168 0.52 -0.14 16.43
C THR A 168 -0.65 -0.75 17.21
N SER A 169 -0.42 -1.89 17.89
CA SER A 169 -1.42 -2.54 18.74
C SER A 169 -1.98 -1.62 19.85
N ASP A 170 -1.19 -0.63 20.28
CA ASP A 170 -1.56 0.31 21.35
C ASP A 170 -2.25 1.58 20.83
N ASN A 171 -2.74 1.54 19.59
CA ASN A 171 -3.36 2.67 18.92
C ASN A 171 -2.47 3.91 18.88
N THR A 172 -1.18 3.71 18.59
CA THR A 172 -0.18 4.78 18.41
C THR A 172 0.38 4.77 17.00
N LEU A 173 0.92 5.90 16.56
CA LEU A 173 1.68 6.04 15.31
C LEU A 173 3.15 5.72 15.48
N ALA A 174 3.67 5.91 16.69
CA ALA A 174 5.08 5.81 17.05
C ALA A 174 6.00 6.62 16.10
N PRO A 175 5.75 7.94 15.85
CA PRO A 175 6.39 8.69 14.78
C PRO A 175 7.91 8.80 14.94
N LYS A 176 8.40 8.77 16.18
CA LYS A 176 9.83 8.90 16.52
C LYS A 176 10.56 7.56 16.66
N ALA A 177 9.84 6.44 16.64
CA ALA A 177 10.45 5.13 16.69
C ALA A 177 11.16 4.81 15.36
N ASN A 178 12.25 4.06 15.44
CA ASN A 178 12.90 3.48 14.27
C ASN A 178 11.99 2.45 13.62
N VAL A 179 12.25 2.17 12.36
CA VAL A 179 11.52 1.17 11.57
C VAL A 179 12.40 -0.06 11.38
N SER A 180 11.86 -1.26 11.66
CA SER A 180 12.58 -2.50 11.36
C SER A 180 12.56 -2.82 9.87
N ILE A 181 13.48 -3.68 9.41
CA ILE A 181 13.52 -4.10 8.00
C ILE A 181 12.23 -4.80 7.60
N GLU A 182 11.65 -5.67 8.44
CA GLU A 182 10.37 -6.31 8.15
C GLU A 182 9.23 -5.31 8.02
N GLN A 183 9.17 -4.28 8.87
CA GLN A 183 8.20 -3.20 8.74
C GLN A 183 8.41 -2.42 7.44
N ALA A 184 9.66 -2.09 7.10
CA ALA A 184 10.00 -1.41 5.85
C ALA A 184 9.57 -2.21 4.63
N ALA A 185 9.82 -3.53 4.61
CA ALA A 185 9.42 -4.42 3.52
C ALA A 185 7.89 -4.43 3.30
N ILE A 186 7.11 -4.46 4.38
CA ILE A 186 5.64 -4.37 4.33
C ILE A 186 5.20 -3.02 3.77
N LEU A 187 5.82 -1.93 4.22
CA LEU A 187 5.48 -0.59 3.74
C LEU A 187 5.80 -0.41 2.26
N ILE A 188 6.91 -1.00 1.78
CA ILE A 188 7.28 -1.00 0.36
C ILE A 188 6.31 -1.84 -0.47
N TYR A 189 5.85 -2.99 0.01
CA TYR A 189 4.82 -3.78 -0.65
C TYR A 189 3.52 -2.95 -0.85
N ARG A 190 3.08 -2.27 0.20
CA ARG A 190 1.89 -1.40 0.15
C ARG A 190 2.12 -0.18 -0.74
N LEU A 191 3.31 0.43 -0.69
CA LEU A 191 3.69 1.52 -1.60
C LEU A 191 3.59 1.09 -3.05
N TYR A 192 4.13 -0.09 -3.40
CA TYR A 192 4.08 -0.61 -4.76
C TYR A 192 2.64 -0.72 -5.26
N GLY A 193 1.75 -1.29 -4.46
CA GLY A 193 0.34 -1.37 -4.78
C GLY A 193 -0.30 0.00 -5.04
N GLN A 194 -0.03 0.99 -4.20
CA GLN A 194 -0.54 2.36 -4.40
C GLN A 194 0.08 3.04 -5.63
N SER A 195 1.35 2.77 -5.92
CA SER A 195 2.06 3.38 -7.06
C SER A 195 1.57 2.87 -8.42
N ILE A 196 1.15 1.60 -8.49
CA ILE A 196 0.60 0.98 -9.70
C ILE A 196 -0.93 1.03 -9.76
N LEU A 197 -1.57 1.58 -8.70
CA LEU A 197 -3.01 1.70 -8.60
C LEU A 197 -3.52 2.61 -9.72
N LYS A 198 -4.36 2.06 -10.56
CA LYS A 198 -5.14 2.84 -11.51
C LYS A 198 -6.45 3.25 -10.86
N ASP A 199 -7.03 4.37 -11.29
CA ASP A 199 -8.39 4.71 -10.91
C ASP A 199 -9.34 3.64 -11.45
N ILE A 200 -9.80 2.76 -10.55
CA ILE A 200 -10.76 1.72 -10.87
C ILE A 200 -12.19 2.11 -10.48
N THR A 201 -12.40 3.34 -10.01
CA THR A 201 -13.73 3.82 -9.61
C THR A 201 -14.77 3.60 -10.71
N PRO A 202 -14.53 3.93 -11.99
CA PRO A 202 -15.50 3.69 -13.06
C PRO A 202 -15.83 2.20 -13.24
N LEU A 203 -14.84 1.31 -13.07
CA LEU A 203 -15.06 -0.14 -13.16
C LEU A 203 -15.88 -0.65 -11.96
N ALA A 204 -15.57 -0.14 -10.77
CA ALA A 204 -16.31 -0.48 -9.56
C ALA A 204 -17.76 0.01 -9.62
N GLU A 205 -18.02 1.21 -10.13
CA GLU A 205 -19.36 1.76 -10.36
C GLU A 205 -20.15 0.92 -11.37
N ALA A 206 -19.52 0.54 -12.48
CA ALA A 206 -20.14 -0.35 -13.48
C ALA A 206 -20.49 -1.70 -12.85
N PHE A 207 -19.56 -2.32 -12.09
CA PHE A 207 -19.80 -3.58 -11.39
C PHE A 207 -20.98 -3.48 -10.41
N VAL A 208 -21.05 -2.44 -9.58
CA VAL A 208 -22.15 -2.23 -8.63
C VAL A 208 -23.47 -2.04 -9.36
N SER A 209 -23.48 -1.33 -10.49
CA SER A 209 -24.66 -1.18 -11.36
C SER A 209 -25.13 -2.51 -11.93
N ASP A 210 -24.22 -3.36 -12.40
CA ASP A 210 -24.53 -4.69 -12.92
C ASP A 210 -25.08 -5.61 -11.82
N GLN A 211 -24.49 -5.59 -10.62
CA GLN A 211 -24.99 -6.34 -9.48
C GLN A 211 -26.42 -5.91 -9.11
N LYS A 212 -26.71 -4.60 -9.12
CA LYS A 212 -28.05 -4.06 -8.90
C LYS A 212 -29.07 -4.61 -9.92
N ALA A 213 -28.69 -4.66 -11.20
CA ALA A 213 -29.54 -5.22 -12.25
C ALA A 213 -29.78 -6.72 -12.06
N ILE A 214 -28.76 -7.49 -11.66
CA ILE A 214 -28.87 -8.93 -11.36
C ILE A 214 -29.78 -9.16 -10.16
N ILE A 215 -29.62 -8.45 -9.07
CA ILE A 215 -30.42 -8.55 -7.86
C ILE A 215 -31.90 -8.23 -8.18
N THR A 216 -32.15 -7.17 -8.95
CA THR A 216 -33.51 -6.81 -9.39
C THR A 216 -34.17 -7.92 -10.19
N LYS A 217 -33.43 -8.56 -11.10
CA LYS A 217 -33.95 -9.71 -11.90
C LYS A 217 -34.22 -10.92 -11.03
N LEU A 218 -33.32 -11.23 -10.08
CA LEU A 218 -33.52 -12.37 -9.18
C LEU A 218 -34.75 -12.17 -8.28
N GLN A 219 -34.94 -10.97 -7.75
CA GLN A 219 -36.11 -10.65 -6.94
C GLN A 219 -37.40 -10.78 -7.74
N GLY A 220 -37.45 -10.31 -8.99
CA GLY A 220 -38.61 -10.49 -9.87
C GLY A 220 -38.94 -11.96 -10.17
N ALA A 221 -37.95 -12.86 -10.03
CA ALA A 221 -38.18 -14.29 -10.25
C ALA A 221 -38.63 -15.05 -8.98
N TYR A 222 -38.32 -14.55 -7.79
CA TYR A 222 -38.47 -15.30 -6.53
C TYR A 222 -39.38 -14.63 -5.49
N THR A 223 -39.84 -13.39 -5.69
CA THR A 223 -40.70 -12.69 -4.74
C THR A 223 -42.00 -12.17 -5.39
N SER A 224 -43.11 -12.26 -4.67
CA SER A 224 -44.41 -11.70 -5.08
C SER A 224 -44.44 -10.16 -4.98
N THR A 225 -43.46 -9.54 -4.36
CA THR A 225 -43.29 -8.08 -4.21
C THR A 225 -41.91 -7.68 -4.68
N PRO A 226 -41.72 -7.33 -5.96
CA PRO A 226 -40.47 -6.87 -6.46
C PRO A 226 -40.09 -5.55 -5.75
N SER A 227 -38.86 -5.49 -5.20
CA SER A 227 -38.30 -4.28 -4.69
C SER A 227 -37.43 -3.63 -5.76
N THR A 228 -37.59 -2.34 -5.96
CA THR A 228 -36.65 -1.55 -6.73
C THR A 228 -35.54 -1.04 -5.80
N PHE A 229 -34.34 -0.79 -6.36
CA PHE A 229 -33.24 -0.26 -5.61
C PHE A 229 -33.03 1.21 -6.02
N SER A 230 -33.28 2.11 -5.08
CA SER A 230 -33.28 3.54 -5.34
C SER A 230 -31.87 4.13 -5.33
N ASP A 231 -30.95 3.50 -4.61
CA ASP A 231 -29.61 4.04 -4.38
C ASP A 231 -28.56 2.92 -4.29
N SER A 232 -27.39 3.20 -4.80
CA SER A 232 -26.22 2.35 -4.62
C SER A 232 -24.98 3.23 -4.46
N ARG A 233 -24.14 2.90 -3.50
CA ARG A 233 -22.89 3.62 -3.30
C ARG A 233 -21.75 2.66 -3.04
N ILE A 234 -20.57 3.08 -3.46
CA ILE A 234 -19.32 2.43 -3.08
C ILE A 234 -18.89 3.00 -1.73
N ASP A 235 -18.79 2.12 -0.74
CA ASP A 235 -18.36 2.49 0.61
C ASP A 235 -16.84 2.54 0.73
N SER A 236 -16.14 1.59 0.10
CA SER A 236 -14.68 1.61 -0.02
C SER A 236 -14.17 0.70 -1.13
N ILE A 237 -13.03 1.10 -1.70
CA ILE A 237 -12.21 0.29 -2.60
C ILE A 237 -10.84 0.20 -1.95
N GLN A 238 -10.36 -1.01 -1.71
CA GLN A 238 -9.05 -1.23 -1.10
C GLN A 238 -8.28 -2.28 -1.90
N MET A 239 -7.00 -2.06 -2.09
CA MET A 239 -6.13 -3.08 -2.64
C MET A 239 -6.00 -4.22 -1.62
N ALA A 240 -6.35 -5.42 -2.04
CA ALA A 240 -6.26 -6.62 -1.22
C ALA A 240 -4.92 -7.33 -1.42
N GLU A 241 -4.49 -7.49 -2.67
CA GLU A 241 -3.24 -8.19 -2.99
C GLU A 241 -2.67 -7.72 -4.34
N VAL A 242 -1.33 -7.79 -4.48
CA VAL A 242 -0.61 -7.66 -5.76
C VAL A 242 0.24 -8.90 -5.95
N PHE A 243 0.16 -9.52 -7.12
CA PHE A 243 1.01 -10.67 -7.48
C PHE A 243 1.36 -10.64 -8.96
N GLN A 244 2.37 -11.44 -9.34
CA GLN A 244 2.77 -11.62 -10.74
C GLN A 244 2.60 -13.07 -11.16
N GLU A 245 2.06 -13.27 -12.35
CA GLU A 245 1.95 -14.56 -13.00
C GLU A 245 2.29 -14.41 -14.48
N ASN A 246 3.20 -15.22 -14.98
CA ASN A 246 3.63 -15.21 -16.39
C ASN A 246 4.05 -13.82 -16.92
N GLY A 247 4.71 -13.01 -16.08
CA GLY A 247 5.15 -11.67 -16.42
C GLY A 247 4.04 -10.61 -16.38
N THR A 248 2.81 -10.98 -16.04
CA THR A 248 1.67 -10.06 -15.87
C THR A 248 1.50 -9.75 -14.39
N THR A 249 1.34 -8.46 -14.08
CA THR A 249 1.00 -8.02 -12.71
C THR A 249 -0.50 -7.96 -12.54
N TYR A 250 -1.01 -8.65 -11.54
CA TYR A 250 -2.41 -8.66 -11.12
C TYR A 250 -2.58 -7.88 -9.83
N ILE A 251 -3.65 -7.10 -9.75
CA ILE A 251 -4.04 -6.38 -8.54
C ILE A 251 -5.45 -6.83 -8.18
N LEU A 252 -5.58 -7.38 -6.97
CA LEU A 252 -6.88 -7.71 -6.40
C LEU A 252 -7.39 -6.55 -5.57
N TYR A 253 -8.64 -6.21 -5.75
CA TYR A 253 -9.32 -5.19 -4.96
C TYR A 253 -10.42 -5.80 -4.11
N SER A 254 -10.56 -5.30 -2.89
CA SER A 254 -11.74 -5.48 -2.06
C SER A 254 -12.68 -4.30 -2.27
N LEU A 255 -13.89 -4.58 -2.70
CA LEU A 255 -14.93 -3.58 -2.92
C LEU A 255 -16.02 -3.77 -1.86
N LYS A 256 -16.28 -2.73 -1.06
CA LYS A 256 -17.48 -2.64 -0.22
C LYS A 256 -18.47 -1.68 -0.86
N TYR A 257 -19.69 -2.11 -0.97
CA TYR A 257 -20.76 -1.27 -1.50
C TYR A 257 -22.08 -1.54 -0.76
N SER A 258 -22.93 -0.53 -0.76
CA SER A 258 -24.27 -0.58 -0.19
C SER A 258 -25.30 -0.37 -1.28
N VAL A 259 -26.38 -1.12 -1.20
CA VAL A 259 -27.56 -0.96 -2.07
C VAL A 259 -28.78 -0.77 -1.19
N LYS A 260 -29.52 0.32 -1.41
CA LYS A 260 -30.75 0.62 -0.67
C LYS A 260 -31.95 0.06 -1.41
N ALA A 261 -32.68 -0.86 -0.78
CA ALA A 261 -33.92 -1.35 -1.26
C ALA A 261 -35.04 -0.34 -0.93
N ASP A 262 -35.96 -0.13 -1.86
CA ASP A 262 -37.12 0.75 -1.66
C ASP A 262 -38.17 0.10 -0.74
N ASN A 263 -38.20 -1.23 -0.67
CA ASN A 263 -39.01 -1.98 0.27
C ASN A 263 -38.15 -2.46 1.46
N PRO A 264 -38.37 -1.97 2.70
CA PRO A 264 -37.60 -2.35 3.87
C PRO A 264 -37.81 -3.82 4.31
N GLU A 265 -38.85 -4.49 3.81
CA GLU A 265 -39.13 -5.90 4.10
C GLU A 265 -38.49 -6.88 3.09
N ALA A 266 -37.80 -6.36 2.07
CA ALA A 266 -37.10 -7.18 1.12
C ALA A 266 -35.87 -7.84 1.76
N VAL A 267 -35.93 -9.15 1.97
CA VAL A 267 -34.79 -9.95 2.44
C VAL A 267 -34.13 -10.61 1.23
N ILE A 268 -32.85 -10.34 1.00
CA ILE A 268 -32.08 -11.03 -0.02
C ILE A 268 -31.32 -12.15 0.71
N VAL A 269 -31.71 -13.39 0.44
CA VAL A 269 -30.98 -14.56 0.94
C VAL A 269 -30.06 -15.02 -0.18
N PHE A 270 -28.72 -14.97 0.05
CA PHE A 270 -27.78 -15.65 -0.80
C PHE A 270 -27.49 -17.01 -0.18
N GLU A 271 -27.87 -18.08 -0.86
CA GLU A 271 -27.40 -19.42 -0.52
C GLU A 271 -26.08 -19.64 -1.24
N ASP A 272 -25.00 -19.87 -0.46
CA ASP A 272 -23.73 -20.36 -0.99
C ASP A 272 -23.95 -21.79 -1.51
N THR A 273 -23.74 -21.99 -2.80
CA THR A 273 -23.65 -23.32 -3.43
C THR A 273 -22.21 -23.64 -3.77
#